data_b7d163df22af2af2a3eda577755ff5d1
#
_entry.id   b7d163df22af2af2a3eda577755ff5d1
#
_cell.length_a   1.000
_cell.length_b   1.000
_cell.length_c   1.000
_cell.angle_alpha   90.00
_cell.angle_beta   90.00
_cell.angle_gamma   90.00
#
_symmetry.space_group_name_H-M   'P 1'
#
loop_
_entity.id
_entity.type
_entity.pdbx_description
1 polymer ?
#
loop_
_entity_poly.entity_id
_entity_poly.type
_entity_poly.pdbx_seq_one_letter_code
_entity_poly.pdbx_strand_id
1 'polypeptide(L)'
;TGATVTANGSDTGNGGSGVDGSYQINVGLDTYVQGTGWGVGAWGAGTFGSASSVSAVNQLRLWTHDNFGENLIICPRGAGIFRWLENSGTSVRAVLLSGVSGANLVPTVGLQVITSETDRHLIVLGADPISGSSRTGVIDPMLVAFSTSEDDLQFEPLATNSAGSVRLSSGSFIVGGMKSRQEILIWTDTSLYSMNFIGPPLTFAINLINEGAGMVGPKAAVNAPNGVYYASKTGFYFYNGSVQKLPCSVQEYVFEDLDLGQAFKCHMGLNSEFGEMWFFYPSIEDGTGEISRYVIYNYEENTWSIGSLVRYAWLDAGVEDQPMATGVNDSLNLLFDHETGFDDYTQPMTNVFIESADLDVSDGENFAFVKRVIPDVAFIKQAGISNSPAMNIVLKRRDFPGQSLTTDSTTQVTETSTINSLRSRARQVVLRFESDDDNASGNQLGYKWRVGSTRLDLQQSGRR
;
A
#
# COMPACT_ATOMS: atom_id res chain seq x y z
N THR A 1 -12.34 0.12 26.53
CA THR A 1 -13.16 -1.09 26.46
C THR A 1 -12.24 -2.29 26.59
N GLY A 2 -12.26 -2.94 27.78
CA GLY A 2 -11.45 -4.13 28.05
C GLY A 2 -11.87 -5.29 27.16
N ALA A 3 -10.91 -5.90 26.47
CA ALA A 3 -11.15 -7.17 25.79
C ALA A 3 -11.30 -8.26 26.83
N THR A 4 -12.37 -9.04 26.75
CA THR A 4 -12.54 -10.23 27.58
C THR A 4 -11.63 -11.31 27.02
N VAL A 5 -10.53 -11.61 27.71
CA VAL A 5 -9.66 -12.71 27.37
C VAL A 5 -10.29 -14.00 27.93
N THR A 6 -10.82 -14.85 27.06
CA THR A 6 -11.22 -16.20 27.43
C THR A 6 -9.97 -17.08 27.43
N ALA A 7 -9.44 -17.43 28.58
CA ALA A 7 -8.35 -18.38 28.68
C ALA A 7 -8.82 -19.78 28.26
N ASN A 8 -8.33 -20.26 27.12
CA ASN A 8 -8.55 -21.63 26.63
C ASN A 8 -7.42 -22.55 27.13
N GLY A 9 -7.32 -22.74 28.42
CA GLY A 9 -6.35 -23.65 29.01
C GLY A 9 -7.02 -24.52 30.07
N SER A 10 -6.72 -25.81 30.08
CA SER A 10 -7.13 -26.77 31.11
C SER A 10 -6.33 -26.64 32.40
N ASP A 11 -5.80 -25.49 32.71
CA ASP A 11 -5.12 -25.24 33.96
C ASP A 11 -6.16 -24.90 35.03
N THR A 12 -6.44 -25.87 35.89
CA THR A 12 -7.39 -25.74 36.98
C THR A 12 -6.83 -25.06 38.23
N GLY A 13 -5.65 -24.50 38.15
CA GLY A 13 -4.99 -23.80 39.24
C GLY A 13 -4.83 -22.31 39.01
N ASN A 14 -5.66 -21.48 39.59
CA ASN A 14 -5.59 -20.03 39.74
C ASN A 14 -6.43 -19.14 38.81
N GLY A 15 -7.49 -19.66 38.22
CA GLY A 15 -8.52 -18.83 37.59
C GLY A 15 -9.47 -18.23 38.64
N GLY A 16 -9.09 -17.16 39.35
CA GLY A 16 -10.02 -16.39 40.15
C GLY A 16 -10.90 -15.50 39.25
N SER A 17 -12.16 -15.26 39.67
CA SER A 17 -13.01 -14.23 39.09
C SER A 17 -12.32 -12.87 39.30
N GLY A 18 -11.70 -12.32 38.26
CA GLY A 18 -11.01 -11.04 38.33
C GLY A 18 -9.67 -10.99 37.61
N VAL A 19 -9.44 -11.85 36.60
CA VAL A 19 -8.29 -11.69 35.70
C VAL A 19 -8.66 -10.68 34.64
N ASP A 20 -8.20 -9.44 34.79
CA ASP A 20 -8.31 -8.40 33.79
C ASP A 20 -7.09 -8.43 32.86
N GLY A 21 -7.33 -8.64 31.58
CA GLY A 21 -6.32 -8.46 30.55
C GLY A 21 -6.35 -7.01 30.05
N SER A 22 -5.20 -6.36 30.03
CA SER A 22 -5.07 -5.04 29.38
C SER A 22 -4.00 -5.07 28.32
N TYR A 23 -4.23 -4.32 27.22
CA TYR A 23 -3.16 -4.05 26.27
C TYR A 23 -2.14 -3.11 26.88
N GLN A 24 -0.85 -3.40 26.72
CA GLN A 24 0.23 -2.50 27.13
C GLN A 24 0.18 -1.17 26.36
N ILE A 25 -0.23 -1.24 25.10
CA ILE A 25 -0.44 -0.11 24.22
C ILE A 25 -1.88 -0.18 23.72
N ASN A 26 -2.59 0.96 23.75
CA ASN A 26 -3.96 1.02 23.24
C ASN A 26 -3.96 0.62 21.76
N VAL A 27 -4.91 -0.24 21.36
CA VAL A 27 -5.05 -0.72 19.97
C VAL A 27 -5.31 0.41 18.96
N GLY A 28 -5.74 1.59 19.42
CA GLY A 28 -6.09 2.73 18.57
C GLY A 28 -7.45 2.56 17.88
N LEU A 29 -7.71 3.42 16.92
CA LEU A 29 -8.86 3.31 16.02
C LEU A 29 -8.47 2.47 14.78
N ASP A 30 -9.45 1.86 14.18
CA ASP A 30 -9.35 1.20 12.87
C ASP A 30 -9.53 2.18 11.71
N THR A 31 -9.94 3.41 11.98
CA THR A 31 -10.07 4.50 11.01
C THR A 31 -9.09 5.62 11.27
N TYR A 32 -8.60 6.25 10.19
CA TYR A 32 -7.83 7.46 10.28
C TYR A 32 -8.75 8.65 10.58
N VAL A 33 -8.45 9.41 11.64
CA VAL A 33 -9.14 10.65 11.96
C VAL A 33 -8.20 11.81 11.66
N GLN A 34 -8.59 12.67 10.74
CA GLN A 34 -7.80 13.88 10.43
C GLN A 34 -7.64 14.75 11.68
N GLY A 35 -6.45 15.35 11.78
CA GLY A 35 -6.08 16.19 12.93
C GLY A 35 -6.98 17.42 13.10
N THR A 36 -6.72 18.16 14.15
CA THR A 36 -7.51 19.31 14.58
C THR A 36 -7.21 20.57 13.78
N GLY A 37 -8.23 21.29 13.35
CA GLY A 37 -8.08 22.57 12.64
C GLY A 37 -9.40 23.10 12.11
N TRP A 38 -9.38 24.31 11.62
CA TRP A 38 -10.52 24.91 10.91
C TRP A 38 -10.77 24.11 9.62
N GLY A 39 -11.99 23.58 9.47
CA GLY A 39 -12.37 22.79 8.30
C GLY A 39 -12.13 21.29 8.40
N VAL A 40 -11.69 20.78 9.54
CA VAL A 40 -11.55 19.34 9.81
C VAL A 40 -12.74 18.82 10.59
N GLY A 41 -13.44 17.83 10.06
CA GLY A 41 -14.61 17.21 10.70
C GLY A 41 -15.94 17.89 10.41
N ALA A 42 -17.01 17.36 11.02
CA ALA A 42 -18.35 17.89 10.83
C ALA A 42 -18.53 19.28 11.47
N TRP A 43 -19.21 20.19 10.77
CA TRP A 43 -19.63 21.48 11.32
C TRP A 43 -20.50 21.25 12.55
N GLY A 44 -20.14 21.91 13.66
CA GLY A 44 -20.89 21.81 14.91
C GLY A 44 -20.41 20.73 15.91
N ALA A 45 -19.32 20.04 15.60
CA ALA A 45 -18.70 19.11 16.54
C ALA A 45 -17.88 19.86 17.60
N GLY A 46 -18.51 20.26 18.69
CA GLY A 46 -17.88 20.91 19.84
C GLY A 46 -18.14 22.42 19.98
N THR A 47 -17.71 23.01 21.10
CA THR A 47 -17.80 24.44 21.35
C THR A 47 -16.81 25.22 20.51
N PHE A 48 -17.18 26.40 20.05
CA PHE A 48 -16.34 27.30 19.27
C PHE A 48 -15.02 27.58 20.00
N GLY A 49 -13.91 27.23 19.38
CA GLY A 49 -12.58 27.43 19.96
C GLY A 49 -12.02 26.24 20.78
N SER A 50 -12.75 25.13 20.90
CA SER A 50 -12.18 23.92 21.48
C SER A 50 -11.45 23.14 20.36
N ALA A 51 -10.14 22.98 20.51
CA ALA A 51 -9.39 22.00 19.73
C ALA A 51 -9.96 20.61 20.04
N SER A 52 -10.36 19.85 19.01
CA SER A 52 -10.63 18.43 19.23
C SER A 52 -9.29 17.78 19.64
N SER A 53 -9.22 17.30 20.87
CA SER A 53 -8.05 16.54 21.32
C SER A 53 -8.06 15.16 20.66
N VAL A 54 -7.54 15.06 19.44
CA VAL A 54 -7.18 13.76 18.88
C VAL A 54 -5.94 13.33 19.63
N SER A 55 -6.14 12.64 20.76
CA SER A 55 -5.02 12.05 21.49
C SER A 55 -4.44 10.89 20.67
N ALA A 56 -3.18 10.55 20.89
CA ALA A 56 -2.54 9.37 20.29
C ALA A 56 -3.33 8.06 20.51
N VAL A 57 -4.22 8.05 21.49
CA VAL A 57 -5.13 6.94 21.84
C VAL A 57 -6.26 6.77 20.82
N ASN A 58 -6.63 7.84 20.11
CA ASN A 58 -7.77 7.88 19.18
C ASN A 58 -7.32 7.97 17.71
N GLN A 59 -6.10 7.59 17.39
CA GLN A 59 -5.59 7.57 16.02
C GLN A 59 -5.54 6.14 15.46
N LEU A 60 -5.59 6.02 14.14
CA LEU A 60 -5.29 4.78 13.42
C LEU A 60 -3.94 4.23 13.91
N ARG A 61 -3.92 2.98 14.36
CA ARG A 61 -2.72 2.35 14.87
C ARG A 61 -1.85 1.86 13.71
N LEU A 62 -0.79 2.60 13.48
CA LEU A 62 0.28 2.21 12.56
C LEU A 62 1.55 1.91 13.35
N TRP A 63 2.25 0.89 12.93
CA TRP A 63 3.48 0.43 13.55
C TRP A 63 4.66 0.59 12.61
N THR A 64 5.77 1.02 13.17
CA THR A 64 7.07 0.95 12.52
C THR A 64 8.05 0.22 13.42
N HIS A 65 8.97 -0.50 12.84
CA HIS A 65 10.02 -1.21 13.55
C HIS A 65 11.28 -1.24 12.69
N ASP A 66 12.41 -1.37 13.35
CA ASP A 66 13.69 -1.60 12.70
C ASP A 66 14.65 -2.27 13.68
N ASN A 67 15.66 -2.92 13.17
CA ASN A 67 16.68 -3.59 14.00
C ASN A 67 17.82 -2.64 14.31
N PHE A 68 18.18 -2.55 15.59
CA PHE A 68 19.40 -1.90 16.05
C PHE A 68 20.39 -2.99 16.54
N GLY A 69 21.21 -3.47 15.62
CA GLY A 69 21.94 -4.72 15.84
C GLY A 69 20.97 -5.91 15.91
N GLU A 70 21.04 -6.67 16.99
CA GLU A 70 20.14 -7.81 17.26
C GLU A 70 18.82 -7.40 17.94
N ASN A 71 18.76 -6.16 18.47
CA ASN A 71 17.59 -5.68 19.20
C ASN A 71 16.55 -5.08 18.25
N LEU A 72 15.29 -5.29 18.56
CA LEU A 72 14.17 -4.73 17.82
C LEU A 72 13.71 -3.41 18.45
N ILE A 73 13.72 -2.34 17.68
CA ILE A 73 13.13 -1.04 18.05
C ILE A 73 11.75 -0.95 17.41
N ILE A 74 10.75 -0.58 18.20
CA ILE A 74 9.35 -0.56 17.80
C ILE A 74 8.76 0.81 18.12
N CYS A 75 8.06 1.41 17.18
CA CYS A 75 7.38 2.68 17.37
C CYS A 75 5.92 2.58 16.85
N PRO A 76 4.94 2.54 17.74
CA PRO A 76 3.57 2.86 17.37
C PRO A 76 3.50 4.35 17.03
N ARG A 77 3.00 4.68 15.85
CA ARG A 77 2.94 6.06 15.37
C ARG A 77 2.25 6.98 16.36
N GLY A 78 2.92 8.06 16.75
CA GLY A 78 2.41 9.02 17.72
C GLY A 78 2.45 8.57 19.19
N ALA A 79 3.18 7.50 19.49
CA ALA A 79 3.33 6.98 20.84
C ALA A 79 4.80 6.78 21.22
N GLY A 80 5.06 6.14 22.36
CA GLY A 80 6.40 5.87 22.87
C GLY A 80 7.19 4.89 22.00
N ILE A 81 8.50 4.95 22.12
CA ILE A 81 9.43 4.06 21.42
C ILE A 81 9.80 2.92 22.36
N PHE A 82 9.78 1.71 21.88
CA PHE A 82 10.03 0.50 22.66
C PHE A 82 11.22 -0.25 22.10
N ARG A 83 11.98 -0.91 22.99
CA ARG A 83 13.07 -1.82 22.66
C ARG A 83 12.78 -3.21 23.19
N TRP A 84 12.89 -4.20 22.31
CA TRP A 84 12.91 -5.60 22.68
C TRP A 84 14.31 -6.16 22.47
N LEU A 85 14.83 -6.84 23.50
CA LEU A 85 16.16 -7.45 23.46
C LEU A 85 16.02 -8.91 23.01
N GLU A 86 16.75 -9.27 21.95
CA GLU A 86 16.75 -10.62 21.39
C GLU A 86 17.11 -11.67 22.45
N ASN A 87 18.15 -11.43 23.23
CA ASN A 87 18.63 -12.34 24.26
C ASN A 87 17.67 -12.55 25.44
N SER A 88 16.63 -11.73 25.56
CA SER A 88 15.57 -11.88 26.60
C SER A 88 14.52 -12.91 26.23
N GLY A 89 14.45 -13.34 24.97
CA GLY A 89 13.49 -14.29 24.44
C GLY A 89 12.09 -13.71 24.29
N THR A 90 11.23 -14.46 23.59
CA THR A 90 9.88 -14.00 23.19
C THR A 90 8.86 -13.92 24.33
N SER A 91 9.18 -14.47 25.51
CA SER A 91 8.34 -14.39 26.71
C SER A 91 8.46 -13.04 27.44
N VAL A 92 9.51 -12.24 27.13
CA VAL A 92 9.75 -10.92 27.73
C VAL A 92 9.22 -9.84 26.80
N ARG A 93 8.46 -8.91 27.38
CA ARG A 93 7.90 -7.79 26.62
C ARG A 93 8.96 -6.73 26.31
N ALA A 94 8.76 -5.99 25.19
CA ALA A 94 9.52 -4.78 24.92
C ALA A 94 9.34 -3.74 26.03
N VAL A 95 10.40 -3.00 26.30
CA VAL A 95 10.41 -1.95 27.32
C VAL A 95 10.47 -0.56 26.67
N LEU A 96 9.89 0.43 27.34
CA LEU A 96 9.94 1.82 26.87
C LEU A 96 11.40 2.30 26.85
N LEU A 97 11.89 2.73 25.69
CA LEU A 97 13.30 3.06 25.46
C LEU A 97 13.77 4.21 26.37
N SER A 98 12.94 5.24 26.55
CA SER A 98 13.26 6.37 27.44
C SER A 98 13.30 6.00 28.93
N GLY A 99 12.77 4.84 29.32
CA GLY A 99 12.79 4.31 30.68
C GLY A 99 13.94 3.33 30.96
N VAL A 100 14.75 3.01 29.97
CA VAL A 100 15.90 2.10 30.14
C VAL A 100 17.00 2.80 30.93
N SER A 101 17.67 2.05 31.81
CA SER A 101 18.82 2.58 32.54
C SER A 101 19.93 3.03 31.60
N GLY A 102 20.41 4.26 31.75
CA GLY A 102 21.38 4.87 30.82
C GLY A 102 20.75 5.70 29.69
N ALA A 103 19.44 5.70 29.55
CA ALA A 103 18.76 6.54 28.57
C ALA A 103 18.99 8.03 28.87
N ASN A 104 19.48 8.76 27.87
CA ASN A 104 19.78 10.18 28.00
C ASN A 104 19.14 10.94 26.84
N LEU A 105 18.14 11.76 27.17
CA LEU A 105 17.33 12.56 26.24
C LEU A 105 16.78 11.75 25.05
N VAL A 106 16.48 10.47 25.28
CA VAL A 106 15.79 9.62 24.32
C VAL A 106 14.41 10.21 24.00
N PRO A 107 13.98 10.30 22.74
CA PRO A 107 12.63 10.74 22.42
C PRO A 107 11.56 9.91 23.13
N THR A 108 10.61 10.60 23.75
CA THR A 108 9.51 9.94 24.49
C THR A 108 8.34 9.59 23.61
N VAL A 109 8.22 10.25 22.46
CA VAL A 109 7.22 10.01 21.42
C VAL A 109 7.83 10.22 20.04
N GLY A 110 7.28 9.52 19.03
CA GLY A 110 7.74 9.64 17.66
C GLY A 110 6.68 9.17 16.65
N LEU A 111 6.89 9.52 15.39
CA LEU A 111 6.02 9.06 14.29
C LEU A 111 6.55 7.78 13.64
N GLN A 112 7.87 7.63 13.55
CA GLN A 112 8.54 6.50 12.93
C GLN A 112 9.96 6.36 13.44
N VAL A 113 10.48 5.13 13.49
CA VAL A 113 11.88 4.83 13.77
C VAL A 113 12.53 4.22 12.54
N ILE A 114 13.80 4.56 12.33
CA ILE A 114 14.65 4.02 11.27
C ILE A 114 16.08 3.88 11.86
N THR A 115 16.76 2.79 11.59
CA THR A 115 18.16 2.60 11.96
C THR A 115 19.04 2.83 10.72
N SER A 116 20.02 3.70 10.83
CA SER A 116 21.05 3.84 9.80
C SER A 116 21.96 2.62 9.81
N GLU A 117 22.14 1.97 8.66
CA GLU A 117 22.93 0.73 8.55
C GLU A 117 24.44 1.00 8.53
N THR A 118 24.84 2.15 8.00
CA THR A 118 26.26 2.47 7.79
C THR A 118 26.97 2.77 9.10
N ASP A 119 26.32 3.50 10.00
CA ASP A 119 26.94 4.11 11.19
C ASP A 119 26.11 3.87 12.42
N ARG A 120 25.09 3.05 12.31
CA ARG A 120 24.23 2.55 13.37
C ARG A 120 23.74 3.65 14.32
N HIS A 121 23.02 4.63 13.75
CA HIS A 121 22.28 5.62 14.50
C HIS A 121 20.80 5.22 14.53
N LEU A 122 20.16 5.37 15.69
CA LEU A 122 18.71 5.29 15.76
C LEU A 122 18.11 6.67 15.41
N ILE A 123 17.31 6.72 14.36
CA ILE A 123 16.68 7.94 13.85
C ILE A 123 15.20 7.89 14.21
N VAL A 124 14.70 8.97 14.78
CA VAL A 124 13.27 9.14 15.15
C VAL A 124 12.70 10.30 14.33
N LEU A 125 11.75 10.01 13.50
CA LEU A 125 11.01 10.99 12.70
C LEU A 125 9.83 11.52 13.51
N GLY A 126 9.59 12.83 13.50
CA GLY A 126 8.54 13.48 14.28
C GLY A 126 8.75 13.30 15.80
N ALA A 127 9.95 13.51 16.25
CA ALA A 127 10.30 13.38 17.67
C ALA A 127 9.83 14.58 18.49
N ASP A 128 9.73 14.40 19.82
CA ASP A 128 9.54 15.50 20.74
C ASP A 128 10.84 16.30 20.95
N PRO A 129 10.80 17.64 20.92
CA PRO A 129 11.99 18.46 21.07
C PRO A 129 12.58 18.40 22.49
N ILE A 130 13.86 18.73 22.61
CA ILE A 130 14.54 18.92 23.89
C ILE A 130 14.19 20.30 24.44
N SER A 131 13.83 20.35 25.72
CA SER A 131 13.60 21.59 26.50
C SER A 131 14.37 21.52 27.81
N GLY A 132 15.48 22.26 27.89
CA GLY A 132 16.39 22.18 29.03
C GLY A 132 17.05 20.79 29.13
N SER A 133 16.84 20.09 30.24
CA SER A 133 17.37 18.76 30.51
C SER A 133 16.40 17.61 30.28
N SER A 134 15.30 17.84 29.59
CA SER A 134 14.26 16.83 29.35
C SER A 134 13.65 16.96 27.94
N ARG A 135 12.93 15.95 27.53
CA ARG A 135 12.08 15.98 26.34
C ARG A 135 10.69 16.56 26.71
N THR A 136 10.04 17.21 25.74
CA THR A 136 8.75 17.89 25.99
C THR A 136 7.56 16.93 26.09
N GLY A 137 7.68 15.71 25.59
CA GLY A 137 6.57 14.76 25.47
C GLY A 137 5.53 15.12 24.42
N VAL A 138 5.76 16.20 23.66
CA VAL A 138 4.86 16.67 22.59
C VAL A 138 5.58 16.58 21.25
N ILE A 139 5.00 15.88 20.30
CA ILE A 139 5.56 15.72 18.97
C ILE A 139 5.78 17.07 18.28
N ASP A 140 6.99 17.33 17.78
CA ASP A 140 7.20 18.25 16.66
C ASP A 140 7.13 17.45 15.36
N PRO A 141 6.09 17.63 14.56
CA PRO A 141 5.85 16.79 13.39
C PRO A 141 6.91 16.92 12.29
N MET A 142 7.80 17.90 12.40
CA MET A 142 8.88 18.17 11.42
C MET A 142 10.28 17.89 11.99
N LEU A 143 10.40 17.43 13.23
CA LEU A 143 11.69 17.19 13.86
C LEU A 143 12.20 15.80 13.55
N VAL A 144 13.44 15.71 13.09
CA VAL A 144 14.21 14.47 12.96
C VAL A 144 15.26 14.46 14.05
N ALA A 145 15.21 13.48 14.96
CA ALA A 145 16.21 13.29 16.01
C ALA A 145 16.99 12.00 15.75
N PHE A 146 18.29 11.98 16.08
CA PHE A 146 19.13 10.81 15.90
C PHE A 146 20.05 10.61 17.11
N SER A 147 20.28 9.34 17.45
CA SER A 147 21.15 8.94 18.55
C SER A 147 22.62 9.17 18.19
N THR A 148 23.53 8.95 19.13
CA THR A 148 24.93 8.78 18.78
C THR A 148 25.15 7.43 18.08
N SER A 149 26.27 7.31 17.37
CA SER A 149 26.66 6.07 16.70
C SER A 149 26.79 4.92 17.71
N GLU A 150 26.31 3.74 17.35
CA GLU A 150 26.38 2.50 18.12
C GLU A 150 25.65 2.51 19.48
N ASP A 151 24.87 3.57 19.80
CA ASP A 151 24.13 3.67 21.07
C ASP A 151 22.71 4.21 20.86
N ASP A 152 21.71 3.37 21.05
CA ASP A 152 20.28 3.70 20.92
C ASP A 152 19.72 4.47 22.14
N LEU A 153 20.50 4.66 23.20
CA LEU A 153 20.09 5.32 24.42
C LEU A 153 20.57 6.77 24.56
N GLN A 154 21.53 7.19 23.72
CA GLN A 154 22.16 8.50 23.84
C GLN A 154 21.70 9.45 22.74
N PHE A 155 20.85 10.40 23.10
CA PHE A 155 20.30 11.44 22.21
C PHE A 155 20.66 12.87 22.64
N GLU A 156 21.44 13.04 23.70
CA GLU A 156 21.93 14.35 24.11
C GLU A 156 22.99 14.85 23.12
N PRO A 157 22.78 16.02 22.45
CA PRO A 157 23.79 16.59 21.57
C PRO A 157 24.98 17.12 22.37
N LEU A 158 26.11 16.46 22.26
CA LEU A 158 27.34 16.87 22.89
C LEU A 158 28.44 17.11 21.83
N ALA A 159 29.41 17.96 22.13
CA ALA A 159 30.53 18.18 21.23
C ALA A 159 31.40 16.93 21.00
N THR A 160 31.24 15.92 21.84
CA THR A 160 32.02 14.67 21.84
C THR A 160 31.28 13.48 21.24
N ASN A 161 30.05 13.64 20.85
CA ASN A 161 29.25 12.57 20.24
C ASN A 161 28.62 13.01 18.92
N SER A 162 27.91 12.10 18.26
CA SER A 162 27.26 12.32 16.97
C SER A 162 25.73 12.48 17.08
N ALA A 163 25.18 12.52 18.31
CA ALA A 163 23.75 12.72 18.52
C ALA A 163 23.32 14.13 18.13
N GLY A 164 22.08 14.26 17.64
CA GLY A 164 21.56 15.55 17.26
C GLY A 164 20.11 15.53 16.81
N SER A 165 19.66 16.67 16.32
CA SER A 165 18.35 16.80 15.73
C SER A 165 18.31 17.93 14.70
N VAL A 166 17.48 17.76 13.67
CA VAL A 166 17.27 18.74 12.60
C VAL A 166 15.77 18.87 12.36
N ARG A 167 15.28 20.09 12.28
CA ARG A 167 13.89 20.37 11.90
C ARG A 167 13.81 20.66 10.41
N LEU A 168 12.95 19.93 9.71
CA LEU A 168 12.70 20.12 8.28
C LEU A 168 11.99 21.46 8.03
N SER A 169 12.26 22.07 6.87
CA SER A 169 11.80 23.43 6.55
C SER A 169 10.59 23.48 5.61
N SER A 170 10.36 22.44 4.80
CA SER A 170 9.25 22.38 3.82
C SER A 170 8.28 21.27 4.16
N GLY A 171 6.99 21.60 4.24
CA GLY A 171 5.91 20.74 4.65
C GLY A 171 5.33 21.14 6.01
N SER A 172 4.27 20.41 6.41
CA SER A 172 3.58 20.63 7.68
C SER A 172 3.86 19.51 8.68
N PHE A 173 4.04 18.29 8.20
CA PHE A 173 4.38 17.12 9.00
C PHE A 173 5.09 16.05 8.17
N ILE A 174 5.90 15.24 8.84
CA ILE A 174 6.54 14.07 8.26
C ILE A 174 5.50 12.96 8.11
N VAL A 175 5.27 12.52 6.88
CA VAL A 175 4.39 11.39 6.57
C VAL A 175 5.09 10.08 6.87
N GLY A 176 6.32 9.89 6.39
CA GLY A 176 7.09 8.69 6.61
C GLY A 176 8.51 8.79 6.07
N GLY A 177 9.29 7.75 6.29
CA GLY A 177 10.64 7.62 5.77
C GLY A 177 10.97 6.18 5.40
N MET A 178 11.97 6.01 4.55
CA MET A 178 12.42 4.71 4.06
C MET A 178 13.93 4.71 3.84
N LYS A 179 14.56 3.59 4.12
CA LYS A 179 15.95 3.35 3.71
C LYS A 179 16.01 3.10 2.20
N SER A 180 16.86 3.84 1.52
CA SER A 180 17.28 3.58 0.15
C SER A 180 18.72 3.02 0.17
N ARG A 181 19.33 2.81 -0.99
CA ARG A 181 20.65 2.15 -1.07
C ARG A 181 21.79 2.85 -0.30
N GLN A 182 21.79 4.18 -0.28
CA GLN A 182 22.88 4.98 0.31
C GLN A 182 22.37 6.14 1.16
N GLU A 183 21.07 6.30 1.28
CA GLU A 183 20.43 7.43 1.94
C GLU A 183 19.12 7.02 2.58
N ILE A 184 18.63 7.84 3.47
CA ILE A 184 17.31 7.72 4.05
C ILE A 184 16.43 8.79 3.40
N LEU A 185 15.35 8.38 2.76
CA LEU A 185 14.37 9.26 2.18
C LEU A 185 13.31 9.59 3.23
N ILE A 186 12.98 10.88 3.35
CA ILE A 186 11.99 11.38 4.30
C ILE A 186 10.95 12.20 3.54
N TRP A 187 9.70 11.78 3.58
CA TRP A 187 8.59 12.48 2.95
C TRP A 187 7.81 13.28 3.98
N THR A 188 7.53 14.51 3.61
CA THR A 188 6.48 15.31 4.25
C THR A 188 5.19 15.21 3.44
N ASP A 189 4.17 15.90 3.89
CA ASP A 189 2.89 16.05 3.17
C ASP A 189 3.05 16.74 1.79
N THR A 190 4.15 17.46 1.55
CA THR A 190 4.41 18.22 0.32
C THR A 190 5.75 17.94 -0.33
N SER A 191 6.73 17.40 0.37
CA SER A 191 8.13 17.41 -0.08
C SER A 191 8.84 16.10 0.20
N LEU A 192 9.93 15.86 -0.54
CA LEU A 192 10.87 14.76 -0.34
C LEU A 192 12.23 15.31 0.07
N TYR A 193 12.81 14.73 1.12
CA TYR A 193 14.17 14.97 1.60
C TYR A 193 15.02 13.73 1.49
N SER A 194 16.32 13.94 1.28
CA SER A 194 17.37 12.94 1.40
C SER A 194 18.20 13.22 2.62
N MET A 195 18.41 12.23 3.47
CA MET A 195 19.26 12.27 4.66
C MET A 195 20.45 11.34 4.46
N ASN A 196 21.65 11.92 4.44
CA ASN A 196 22.90 11.22 4.19
C ASN A 196 23.87 11.40 5.36
N PHE A 197 24.54 10.33 5.76
CA PHE A 197 25.62 10.42 6.71
C PHE A 197 26.86 11.10 6.09
N ILE A 198 27.34 12.16 6.74
CA ILE A 198 28.49 12.94 6.28
C ILE A 198 29.63 12.96 7.33
N GLY A 199 29.36 12.43 8.51
CA GLY A 199 30.31 12.44 9.62
C GLY A 199 30.42 13.76 10.34
N PRO A 200 31.31 13.81 11.38
CA PRO A 200 31.48 15.00 12.19
C PRO A 200 31.93 16.21 11.37
N PRO A 201 31.51 17.45 11.73
CA PRO A 201 30.76 17.80 12.95
C PRO A 201 29.23 17.74 12.81
N LEU A 202 28.67 17.54 11.63
CA LEU A 202 27.23 17.65 11.39
C LEU A 202 26.48 16.31 11.46
N THR A 203 27.18 15.20 11.45
CA THR A 203 26.69 13.83 11.42
C THR A 203 25.87 13.51 10.17
N PHE A 204 24.73 14.18 9.96
CA PHE A 204 23.86 14.00 8.80
C PHE A 204 23.64 15.32 8.03
N ALA A 205 23.66 15.21 6.71
CA ALA A 205 23.13 16.23 5.81
C ALA A 205 21.70 15.86 5.40
N ILE A 206 20.77 16.78 5.59
CA ILE A 206 19.39 16.61 5.14
C ILE A 206 19.11 17.63 4.05
N ASN A 207 18.91 17.18 2.84
CA ASN A 207 18.72 17.99 1.66
C ASN A 207 17.29 17.88 1.12
N LEU A 208 16.68 18.99 0.78
CA LEU A 208 15.42 19.01 0.07
C LEU A 208 15.65 18.59 -1.39
N ILE A 209 15.00 17.52 -1.82
CA ILE A 209 15.13 16.97 -3.17
C ILE A 209 14.04 17.51 -4.09
N ASN A 210 12.80 17.53 -3.61
CA ASN A 210 11.67 17.97 -4.42
C ASN A 210 10.57 18.57 -3.56
N GLU A 211 9.91 19.61 -4.07
CA GLU A 211 8.69 20.20 -3.53
C GLU A 211 7.50 19.87 -4.44
N GLY A 212 6.32 19.67 -3.85
CA GLY A 212 5.10 19.37 -4.59
C GLY A 212 4.85 17.87 -4.85
N ALA A 213 5.74 16.99 -4.38
CA ALA A 213 5.60 15.54 -4.50
C ALA A 213 5.74 14.84 -3.14
N GLY A 214 4.94 15.26 -2.17
CA GLY A 214 4.82 14.61 -0.87
C GLY A 214 4.15 13.23 -0.97
N MET A 215 4.25 12.42 0.08
CA MET A 215 3.69 11.06 0.10
C MET A 215 2.24 11.07 0.63
N VAL A 216 1.40 10.20 0.06
CA VAL A 216 -0.03 10.14 0.40
C VAL A 216 -0.29 9.45 1.74
N GLY A 217 0.51 8.49 2.12
CA GLY A 217 0.39 7.71 3.37
C GLY A 217 1.72 7.15 3.85
N PRO A 218 1.88 6.81 5.14
CA PRO A 218 3.17 6.43 5.75
C PRO A 218 3.84 5.20 5.17
N LYS A 219 3.10 4.34 4.49
CA LYS A 219 3.57 3.11 3.85
C LYS A 219 3.45 3.15 2.32
N ALA A 220 3.15 4.34 1.74
CA ALA A 220 2.91 4.48 0.31
C ALA A 220 4.19 4.66 -0.51
N ALA A 221 5.26 3.96 -0.15
CA ALA A 221 6.52 3.89 -0.88
C ALA A 221 7.12 2.49 -0.80
N VAL A 222 7.85 2.10 -1.85
CA VAL A 222 8.54 0.80 -1.93
C VAL A 222 9.90 0.96 -2.62
N ASN A 223 10.90 0.22 -2.11
CA ASN A 223 12.25 0.22 -2.64
C ASN A 223 12.42 -0.95 -3.61
N ALA A 224 12.53 -0.65 -4.91
CA ALA A 224 12.75 -1.61 -5.97
C ALA A 224 14.24 -1.65 -6.39
N PRO A 225 14.68 -2.66 -7.17
CA PRO A 225 16.07 -2.75 -7.62
C PRO A 225 16.59 -1.54 -8.42
N ASN A 226 15.71 -0.81 -9.10
CA ASN A 226 16.04 0.34 -9.94
C ASN A 226 15.87 1.70 -9.24
N GLY A 227 15.25 1.74 -8.06
CA GLY A 227 14.99 2.96 -7.29
C GLY A 227 13.73 2.86 -6.42
N VAL A 228 13.29 3.96 -5.88
CA VAL A 228 12.14 4.03 -4.98
C VAL A 228 10.91 4.52 -5.72
N TYR A 229 9.83 3.76 -5.66
CA TYR A 229 8.50 4.15 -6.14
C TYR A 229 7.66 4.64 -4.97
N TYR A 230 6.88 5.71 -5.17
CA TYR A 230 5.96 6.20 -4.16
C TYR A 230 4.73 6.87 -4.75
N ALA A 231 3.64 6.86 -3.97
CA ALA A 231 2.39 7.54 -4.32
C ALA A 231 2.28 8.87 -3.59
N SER A 232 1.96 9.91 -4.34
CA SER A 232 1.51 11.19 -3.85
C SER A 232 -0.03 11.27 -3.93
N LYS A 233 -0.62 12.39 -3.53
CA LYS A 233 -2.08 12.63 -3.65
C LYS A 233 -2.58 12.75 -5.10
N THR A 234 -1.69 12.95 -6.07
CA THR A 234 -2.04 13.27 -7.45
C THR A 234 -1.32 12.43 -8.49
N GLY A 235 -0.58 11.41 -8.09
CA GLY A 235 0.15 10.59 -9.04
C GLY A 235 1.21 9.72 -8.40
N PHE A 236 1.80 8.88 -9.23
CA PHE A 236 2.92 8.03 -8.86
C PHE A 236 4.23 8.68 -9.28
N TYR A 237 5.25 8.47 -8.46
CA TYR A 237 6.58 9.03 -8.66
C TYR A 237 7.65 7.97 -8.51
N PHE A 238 8.77 8.20 -9.16
CA PHE A 238 9.96 7.39 -9.11
C PHE A 238 11.17 8.25 -8.69
N TYR A 239 11.99 7.72 -7.81
CA TYR A 239 13.22 8.34 -7.35
C TYR A 239 14.42 7.42 -7.53
N ASN A 240 15.44 7.91 -8.23
CA ASN A 240 16.74 7.25 -8.41
C ASN A 240 17.90 8.26 -8.35
N GLY A 241 17.83 9.22 -7.43
CA GLY A 241 18.70 10.39 -7.36
C GLY A 241 17.99 11.66 -7.85
N SER A 242 16.92 11.52 -8.64
CA SER A 242 16.03 12.60 -9.03
C SER A 242 14.57 12.14 -9.02
N VAL A 243 13.65 13.06 -8.73
CA VAL A 243 12.21 12.74 -8.72
C VAL A 243 11.64 12.87 -10.12
N GLN A 244 10.95 11.85 -10.58
CA GLN A 244 10.24 11.80 -11.85
C GLN A 244 8.80 11.36 -11.62
N LYS A 245 7.84 12.06 -12.22
CA LYS A 245 6.46 11.62 -12.24
C LYS A 245 6.31 10.50 -13.26
N LEU A 246 5.72 9.38 -12.85
CA LEU A 246 5.44 8.25 -13.74
C LEU A 246 4.25 8.57 -14.65
N PRO A 247 4.37 8.36 -15.97
CA PRO A 247 3.21 8.32 -16.84
C PRO A 247 2.28 7.18 -16.41
N CYS A 248 1.03 7.50 -16.12
CA CYS A 248 0.06 6.52 -15.62
C CYS A 248 -1.21 6.57 -16.47
N SER A 249 -1.50 5.50 -17.18
CA SER A 249 -2.69 5.39 -18.03
C SER A 249 -4.00 5.29 -17.24
N VAL A 250 -3.91 4.88 -15.96
CA VAL A 250 -5.05 4.72 -15.06
C VAL A 250 -5.09 5.79 -13.95
N GLN A 251 -4.39 6.90 -14.16
CA GLN A 251 -4.25 7.94 -13.13
C GLN A 251 -5.58 8.48 -12.65
N GLU A 252 -6.48 8.88 -13.57
CA GLU A 252 -7.80 9.41 -13.23
C GLU A 252 -8.63 8.39 -12.47
N TYR A 253 -8.69 7.15 -12.97
CA TYR A 253 -9.40 6.06 -12.32
C TYR A 253 -9.00 5.85 -10.85
N VAL A 254 -7.70 5.93 -10.55
CA VAL A 254 -7.18 5.69 -9.21
C VAL A 254 -7.38 6.88 -8.29
N PHE A 255 -6.99 8.08 -8.74
CA PHE A 255 -6.92 9.25 -7.86
C PHE A 255 -8.26 9.99 -7.70
N GLU A 256 -9.23 9.74 -8.57
CA GLU A 256 -10.62 10.17 -8.34
C GLU A 256 -11.36 9.25 -7.36
N ASP A 257 -10.99 7.98 -7.32
CA ASP A 257 -11.59 6.97 -6.44
C ASP A 257 -10.88 6.83 -5.08
N LEU A 258 -9.64 7.30 -4.95
CA LEU A 258 -8.87 7.21 -3.72
C LEU A 258 -9.51 7.99 -2.56
N ASP A 259 -9.88 7.28 -1.48
CA ASP A 259 -10.35 7.92 -0.24
C ASP A 259 -9.20 8.60 0.49
N LEU A 260 -9.02 9.88 0.23
CA LEU A 260 -8.01 10.70 0.91
C LEU A 260 -8.28 10.86 2.41
N GLY A 261 -9.49 10.64 2.88
CA GLY A 261 -9.83 10.61 4.30
C GLY A 261 -9.21 9.41 5.04
N GLN A 262 -8.95 8.32 4.30
CA GLN A 262 -8.31 7.10 4.81
C GLN A 262 -6.93 6.84 4.19
N ALA A 263 -6.29 7.85 3.62
CA ALA A 263 -5.04 7.75 2.88
C ALA A 263 -3.87 7.14 3.70
N PHE A 264 -3.91 7.22 5.02
CA PHE A 264 -2.89 6.62 5.88
C PHE A 264 -2.92 5.08 5.89
N LYS A 265 -3.98 4.47 5.41
CA LYS A 265 -4.07 3.03 5.18
C LYS A 265 -3.35 2.58 3.90
N CYS A 266 -3.15 3.49 2.94
CA CYS A 266 -2.46 3.17 1.70
C CYS A 266 -1.08 2.59 1.96
N HIS A 267 -0.74 1.55 1.24
CA HIS A 267 0.59 0.97 1.28
C HIS A 267 1.02 0.46 -0.09
N MET A 268 2.33 0.33 -0.26
CA MET A 268 2.93 -0.28 -1.43
C MET A 268 3.62 -1.59 -1.08
N GLY A 269 3.60 -2.52 -2.02
CA GLY A 269 4.34 -3.76 -2.00
C GLY A 269 5.16 -3.93 -3.26
N LEU A 270 6.21 -4.72 -3.17
CA LEU A 270 7.02 -5.14 -4.32
C LEU A 270 6.73 -6.62 -4.58
N ASN A 271 6.60 -6.99 -5.85
CA ASN A 271 6.65 -8.35 -6.32
C ASN A 271 7.86 -8.43 -7.28
N SER A 272 9.02 -8.73 -6.70
CA SER A 272 10.29 -8.65 -7.39
C SER A 272 10.45 -9.70 -8.49
N GLU A 273 9.79 -10.85 -8.36
CA GLU A 273 9.83 -11.92 -9.36
C GLU A 273 9.25 -11.48 -10.72
N PHE A 274 8.20 -10.65 -10.67
CA PHE A 274 7.51 -10.17 -11.88
C PHE A 274 7.86 -8.74 -12.26
N GLY A 275 8.75 -8.08 -11.53
CA GLY A 275 9.11 -6.69 -11.79
C GLY A 275 7.96 -5.72 -11.54
N GLU A 276 7.17 -5.96 -10.50
CA GLU A 276 5.94 -5.23 -10.23
C GLU A 276 5.98 -4.45 -8.91
N MET A 277 5.47 -3.24 -8.94
CA MET A 277 5.11 -2.44 -7.77
C MET A 277 3.59 -2.42 -7.63
N TRP A 278 3.10 -2.76 -6.45
CA TRP A 278 1.68 -2.81 -6.10
C TRP A 278 1.34 -1.66 -5.18
N PHE A 279 0.26 -0.92 -5.48
CA PHE A 279 -0.29 0.13 -4.62
C PHE A 279 -1.70 -0.25 -4.19
N PHE A 280 -1.89 -0.46 -2.90
CA PHE A 280 -3.17 -0.80 -2.29
C PHE A 280 -3.80 0.45 -1.68
N TYR A 281 -5.10 0.65 -1.94
CA TYR A 281 -5.78 1.86 -1.50
C TYR A 281 -7.25 1.63 -1.13
N PRO A 282 -7.82 2.43 -0.20
CA PRO A 282 -9.25 2.45 0.07
C PRO A 282 -10.00 3.23 -1.02
N SER A 283 -11.07 2.62 -1.54
CA SER A 283 -11.92 3.21 -2.59
C SER A 283 -13.07 4.01 -1.97
N ILE A 284 -13.34 5.21 -2.51
CA ILE A 284 -14.54 5.98 -2.18
C ILE A 284 -15.79 5.25 -2.68
N GLU A 285 -15.72 4.68 -3.87
CA GLU A 285 -16.84 3.99 -4.52
C GLU A 285 -17.30 2.77 -3.73
N ASP A 286 -16.36 2.02 -3.15
CA ASP A 286 -16.67 0.85 -2.33
C ASP A 286 -17.20 1.24 -0.93
N GLY A 287 -16.96 2.47 -0.47
CA GLY A 287 -17.56 3.08 0.72
C GLY A 287 -17.25 2.43 2.05
N THR A 288 -16.29 1.51 2.11
CA THR A 288 -15.94 0.77 3.33
C THR A 288 -14.96 1.51 4.23
N GLY A 289 -14.20 2.46 3.66
CA GLY A 289 -13.06 3.10 4.31
C GLY A 289 -11.88 2.15 4.60
N GLU A 290 -11.93 0.92 4.06
CA GLU A 290 -10.89 -0.09 4.12
C GLU A 290 -10.25 -0.29 2.75
N ILE A 291 -9.03 -0.88 2.73
CA ILE A 291 -8.37 -1.22 1.48
C ILE A 291 -9.21 -2.25 0.73
N SER A 292 -9.59 -1.91 -0.49
CA SER A 292 -10.42 -2.75 -1.35
C SER A 292 -9.89 -2.87 -2.78
N ARG A 293 -9.03 -1.95 -3.21
CA ARG A 293 -8.49 -1.90 -4.57
C ARG A 293 -6.99 -1.81 -4.61
N TYR A 294 -6.43 -2.21 -5.74
CA TYR A 294 -5.01 -2.10 -6.01
C TYR A 294 -4.71 -1.65 -7.43
N VAL A 295 -3.53 -1.14 -7.60
CA VAL A 295 -2.91 -0.83 -8.90
C VAL A 295 -1.55 -1.48 -8.97
N ILE A 296 -1.22 -2.09 -10.08
CA ILE A 296 0.09 -2.67 -10.36
C ILE A 296 0.77 -1.83 -11.44
N TYR A 297 2.02 -1.51 -11.23
CA TYR A 297 2.92 -1.02 -12.26
C TYR A 297 4.04 -2.02 -12.49
N ASN A 298 4.07 -2.60 -13.67
CA ASN A 298 5.22 -3.41 -14.10
C ASN A 298 6.30 -2.45 -14.61
N TYR A 299 7.41 -2.37 -13.87
CA TYR A 299 8.48 -1.40 -14.18
C TYR A 299 9.47 -1.89 -15.24
N GLU A 300 9.38 -3.15 -15.65
CA GLU A 300 10.15 -3.71 -16.77
C GLU A 300 9.43 -3.47 -18.09
N GLU A 301 8.12 -3.68 -18.12
CA GLU A 301 7.28 -3.53 -19.32
C GLU A 301 6.64 -2.15 -19.45
N ASN A 302 6.66 -1.33 -18.38
CA ASN A 302 5.99 -0.03 -18.29
C ASN A 302 4.47 -0.11 -18.53
N THR A 303 3.84 -1.12 -17.97
CA THR A 303 2.40 -1.35 -18.07
C THR A 303 1.70 -1.18 -16.74
N TRP A 304 0.42 -0.78 -16.79
CA TRP A 304 -0.43 -0.59 -15.63
C TRP A 304 -1.58 -1.57 -15.64
N SER A 305 -1.90 -2.12 -14.47
CA SER A 305 -3.06 -2.98 -14.23
C SER A 305 -3.79 -2.54 -12.98
N ILE A 306 -5.07 -2.81 -12.91
CA ILE A 306 -5.95 -2.47 -11.78
C ILE A 306 -6.70 -3.70 -11.32
N GLY A 307 -7.11 -3.70 -10.07
CA GLY A 307 -7.95 -4.78 -9.55
C GLY A 307 -8.52 -4.47 -8.18
N SER A 308 -9.33 -5.40 -7.69
CA SER A 308 -9.95 -5.36 -6.37
C SER A 308 -9.41 -6.49 -5.52
N LEU A 309 -8.82 -6.18 -4.38
CA LEU A 309 -8.28 -7.17 -3.46
C LEU A 309 -8.11 -6.54 -2.07
N VAL A 310 -8.61 -7.21 -1.05
CA VAL A 310 -8.47 -6.76 0.33
C VAL A 310 -7.18 -7.30 0.90
N ARG A 311 -6.14 -6.45 0.93
CA ARG A 311 -4.85 -6.75 1.57
C ARG A 311 -4.40 -5.56 2.40
N TYR A 312 -4.04 -5.81 3.65
CA TYR A 312 -3.69 -4.76 4.63
C TYR A 312 -2.19 -4.59 4.82
N ALA A 313 -1.41 -5.59 4.46
CA ALA A 313 0.05 -5.54 4.46
C ALA A 313 0.58 -6.51 3.41
N TRP A 314 1.76 -6.21 2.89
CA TRP A 314 2.43 -6.98 1.86
C TRP A 314 3.90 -7.19 2.24
N LEU A 315 4.38 -8.41 2.03
CA LEU A 315 5.78 -8.79 2.13
C LEU A 315 6.20 -9.46 0.82
N ASP A 316 7.26 -8.97 0.20
CA ASP A 316 7.84 -9.58 -1.00
C ASP A 316 8.49 -10.93 -0.68
N ALA A 317 8.66 -11.77 -1.70
CA ALA A 317 9.46 -12.99 -1.60
C ALA A 317 10.88 -12.65 -1.11
N GLY A 318 11.40 -13.46 -0.22
CA GLY A 318 12.71 -13.22 0.35
C GLY A 318 13.18 -14.44 1.13
N VAL A 319 12.90 -14.47 2.43
CA VAL A 319 13.14 -15.64 3.27
C VAL A 319 12.11 -16.74 2.95
N GLU A 320 10.89 -16.32 2.68
CA GLU A 320 9.83 -17.19 2.16
C GLU A 320 9.90 -17.24 0.64
N ASP A 321 9.54 -18.36 0.07
CA ASP A 321 9.64 -18.61 -1.38
C ASP A 321 8.67 -17.76 -2.21
N GLN A 322 7.64 -17.17 -1.56
CA GLN A 322 6.54 -16.46 -2.23
C GLN A 322 6.15 -15.20 -1.48
N PRO A 323 5.59 -14.20 -2.18
CA PRO A 323 5.06 -13.01 -1.53
C PRO A 323 3.90 -13.38 -0.58
N MET A 324 3.86 -12.73 0.56
CA MET A 324 2.79 -12.92 1.56
C MET A 324 2.03 -11.62 1.81
N ALA A 325 0.74 -11.74 2.08
CA ALA A 325 -0.08 -10.61 2.46
C ALA A 325 -1.12 -10.95 3.52
N THR A 326 -1.41 -10.00 4.40
CA THR A 326 -2.53 -10.11 5.34
C THR A 326 -3.80 -9.57 4.70
N GLY A 327 -4.92 -10.22 4.92
CA GLY A 327 -6.20 -9.78 4.36
C GLY A 327 -7.39 -10.45 5.02
N VAL A 328 -8.57 -10.21 4.46
CA VAL A 328 -9.83 -10.81 4.92
C VAL A 328 -10.43 -11.65 3.81
N ASN A 329 -10.90 -12.85 4.17
CA ASN A 329 -11.77 -13.66 3.34
C ASN A 329 -12.88 -14.24 4.22
N ASP A 330 -14.14 -14.12 3.80
CA ASP A 330 -15.34 -14.57 4.53
C ASP A 330 -15.36 -14.16 6.02
N SER A 331 -14.97 -12.92 6.31
CA SER A 331 -14.85 -12.35 7.66
C SER A 331 -13.73 -12.94 8.52
N LEU A 332 -12.85 -13.75 7.95
CA LEU A 332 -11.67 -14.28 8.62
C LEU A 332 -10.44 -13.45 8.24
N ASN A 333 -9.67 -13.05 9.25
CA ASN A 333 -8.35 -12.45 9.03
C ASN A 333 -7.35 -13.58 8.75
N LEU A 334 -6.75 -13.56 7.57
CA LEU A 334 -5.87 -14.61 7.07
C LEU A 334 -4.52 -14.02 6.63
N LEU A 335 -3.52 -14.88 6.63
CA LEU A 335 -2.26 -14.65 5.92
C LEU A 335 -2.34 -15.45 4.62
N PHE A 336 -2.14 -14.79 3.50
CA PHE A 336 -2.20 -15.38 2.17
C PHE A 336 -0.80 -15.49 1.57
N ASP A 337 -0.53 -16.63 0.97
CA ASP A 337 0.60 -16.81 0.06
C ASP A 337 0.14 -16.40 -1.34
N HIS A 338 0.85 -15.47 -1.96
CA HIS A 338 0.58 -15.01 -3.30
C HIS A 338 1.43 -15.78 -4.33
N GLU A 339 1.05 -15.68 -5.62
CA GLU A 339 1.68 -16.36 -6.75
C GLU A 339 1.62 -17.90 -6.66
N THR A 340 0.70 -18.45 -5.87
CA THR A 340 0.47 -19.88 -5.73
C THR A 340 -0.84 -20.32 -6.38
N GLY A 341 -0.76 -21.22 -7.37
CA GLY A 341 -1.96 -21.69 -8.04
C GLY A 341 -2.57 -20.70 -9.03
N PHE A 342 -3.87 -20.81 -9.30
CA PHE A 342 -4.60 -20.03 -10.30
C PHE A 342 -5.93 -19.47 -9.78
N ASP A 343 -6.20 -19.67 -8.50
CA ASP A 343 -7.49 -19.37 -7.88
C ASP A 343 -7.31 -18.37 -6.71
N ASP A 344 -8.37 -17.70 -6.31
CA ASP A 344 -8.42 -16.90 -5.09
C ASP A 344 -8.86 -17.80 -3.93
N TYR A 345 -7.88 -18.41 -3.26
CA TYR A 345 -8.07 -19.37 -2.18
C TYR A 345 -8.91 -20.59 -2.66
N THR A 346 -10.21 -20.67 -2.33
CA THR A 346 -11.11 -21.75 -2.72
C THR A 346 -12.09 -21.36 -3.83
N GLN A 347 -11.97 -20.13 -4.35
CA GLN A 347 -12.84 -19.59 -5.37
C GLN A 347 -12.05 -19.26 -6.64
N PRO A 348 -12.66 -19.29 -7.81
CA PRO A 348 -12.02 -18.80 -9.01
C PRO A 348 -11.78 -17.30 -8.91
N MET A 349 -10.70 -16.81 -9.54
CA MET A 349 -10.52 -15.39 -9.71
C MET A 349 -11.65 -14.83 -10.56
N THR A 350 -12.39 -13.86 -10.03
CA THR A 350 -13.51 -13.21 -10.71
C THR A 350 -13.09 -11.86 -11.28
N ASN A 351 -13.86 -11.38 -12.27
CA ASN A 351 -13.67 -10.08 -12.91
C ASN A 351 -12.26 -9.86 -13.49
N VAL A 352 -11.62 -10.92 -13.94
CA VAL A 352 -10.33 -10.84 -14.63
C VAL A 352 -10.60 -10.51 -16.09
N PHE A 353 -10.10 -9.37 -16.57
CA PHE A 353 -10.33 -8.96 -17.94
C PHE A 353 -9.20 -8.13 -18.54
N ILE A 354 -9.17 -8.13 -19.89
CA ILE A 354 -8.43 -7.18 -20.70
C ILE A 354 -9.38 -6.55 -21.71
N GLU A 355 -9.38 -5.23 -21.78
CA GLU A 355 -10.30 -4.48 -22.64
C GLU A 355 -9.52 -3.53 -23.54
N SER A 356 -9.85 -3.51 -24.84
CA SER A 356 -9.22 -2.62 -25.80
C SER A 356 -9.71 -1.18 -25.62
N ALA A 357 -8.95 -0.21 -26.15
CA ALA A 357 -9.51 1.09 -26.47
C ALA A 357 -10.59 0.96 -27.56
N ASP A 358 -11.30 2.07 -27.84
CA ASP A 358 -12.26 2.14 -28.94
C ASP A 358 -11.59 1.81 -30.27
N LEU A 359 -12.16 0.84 -30.96
CA LEU A 359 -11.79 0.49 -32.31
C LEU A 359 -12.79 1.11 -33.27
N ASP A 360 -12.34 1.92 -34.18
CA ASP A 360 -13.18 2.54 -35.22
C ASP A 360 -12.64 2.29 -36.63
N VAL A 361 -13.45 2.61 -37.62
CA VAL A 361 -13.09 2.51 -39.02
C VAL A 361 -13.24 3.90 -39.64
N SER A 362 -12.20 4.37 -40.33
CA SER A 362 -12.18 5.68 -40.97
C SER A 362 -12.44 6.84 -39.99
N ASP A 363 -11.69 6.90 -38.90
CA ASP A 363 -11.76 7.93 -37.86
C ASP A 363 -13.17 8.11 -37.26
N GLY A 364 -13.96 7.00 -37.17
CA GLY A 364 -15.29 6.99 -36.60
C GLY A 364 -16.40 7.61 -37.48
N GLU A 365 -16.11 8.06 -38.71
CA GLU A 365 -17.14 8.56 -39.63
C GLU A 365 -18.10 7.49 -40.12
N ASN A 366 -17.61 6.24 -40.21
CA ASN A 366 -18.39 5.13 -40.73
C ASN A 366 -18.76 4.14 -39.63
N PHE A 367 -19.88 3.43 -39.82
CA PHE A 367 -20.20 2.28 -39.00
C PHE A 367 -19.25 1.12 -39.35
N ALA A 368 -18.68 0.54 -38.33
CA ALA A 368 -17.99 -0.73 -38.39
C ALA A 368 -18.96 -1.88 -38.19
N PHE A 369 -18.84 -2.92 -38.97
CA PHE A 369 -19.56 -4.18 -38.79
C PHE A 369 -18.56 -5.27 -38.44
N VAL A 370 -18.66 -5.79 -37.23
CA VAL A 370 -17.87 -6.96 -36.77
C VAL A 370 -18.70 -8.20 -37.08
N LYS A 371 -18.10 -9.15 -37.80
CA LYS A 371 -18.77 -10.38 -38.21
C LYS A 371 -18.37 -11.58 -37.41
N ARG A 372 -17.10 -11.68 -37.10
CA ARG A 372 -16.50 -12.80 -36.39
C ARG A 372 -15.19 -12.42 -35.74
N VAL A 373 -14.80 -13.23 -34.75
CA VAL A 373 -13.52 -13.19 -34.11
C VAL A 373 -12.83 -14.55 -34.26
N ILE A 374 -11.52 -14.53 -34.53
CA ILE A 374 -10.66 -15.71 -34.48
C ILE A 374 -9.84 -15.51 -33.22
N PRO A 375 -10.17 -16.19 -32.11
CA PRO A 375 -9.46 -16.04 -30.86
C PRO A 375 -8.06 -16.67 -30.96
N ASP A 376 -7.08 -16.02 -30.37
CA ASP A 376 -5.77 -16.59 -30.10
C ASP A 376 -5.61 -16.67 -28.59
N VAL A 377 -6.11 -17.76 -28.02
CA VAL A 377 -6.19 -17.96 -26.57
C VAL A 377 -5.59 -19.32 -26.23
N ALA A 378 -4.71 -19.34 -25.25
CA ALA A 378 -4.17 -20.55 -24.65
C ALA A 378 -4.66 -20.68 -23.21
N PHE A 379 -5.13 -21.86 -22.84
CA PHE A 379 -5.49 -22.21 -21.48
C PHE A 379 -4.41 -23.06 -20.85
N ILE A 380 -4.08 -22.77 -19.59
CA ILE A 380 -3.10 -23.50 -18.80
C ILE A 380 -3.81 -24.03 -17.57
N LYS A 381 -3.79 -25.34 -17.35
CA LYS A 381 -4.47 -26.01 -16.25
C LYS A 381 -3.49 -26.41 -15.16
N GLN A 382 -3.94 -26.34 -13.92
CA GLN A 382 -3.23 -26.92 -12.79
C GLN A 382 -3.26 -28.47 -12.88
N ALA A 383 -2.20 -29.13 -12.42
CA ALA A 383 -2.12 -30.58 -12.44
C ALA A 383 -3.27 -31.20 -11.62
N GLY A 384 -3.94 -32.19 -12.21
CA GLY A 384 -5.07 -32.89 -11.56
C GLY A 384 -6.45 -32.26 -11.78
N ILE A 385 -6.54 -31.11 -12.45
CA ILE A 385 -7.81 -30.47 -12.79
C ILE A 385 -8.36 -31.03 -14.11
N SER A 386 -9.59 -31.53 -14.06
CA SER A 386 -10.31 -32.09 -15.21
C SER A 386 -11.29 -31.10 -15.85
N ASN A 387 -11.43 -29.91 -15.31
CA ASN A 387 -12.37 -28.89 -15.76
C ASN A 387 -12.10 -28.46 -17.21
N SER A 388 -13.15 -28.09 -17.91
CA SER A 388 -13.05 -27.49 -19.25
C SER A 388 -12.95 -25.98 -19.12
N PRO A 389 -11.78 -25.39 -19.36
CA PRO A 389 -11.60 -23.95 -19.22
C PRO A 389 -12.37 -23.20 -20.30
N ALA A 390 -12.91 -22.08 -19.90
CA ALA A 390 -13.61 -21.18 -20.78
C ALA A 390 -13.35 -19.71 -20.42
N MET A 391 -13.47 -18.84 -21.39
CA MET A 391 -13.46 -17.40 -21.20
C MET A 391 -14.48 -16.75 -22.13
N ASN A 392 -14.90 -15.55 -21.84
CA ASN A 392 -15.81 -14.80 -22.65
C ASN A 392 -15.09 -13.73 -23.47
N ILE A 393 -15.47 -13.61 -24.73
CA ILE A 393 -15.18 -12.43 -25.55
C ILE A 393 -16.44 -11.61 -25.65
N VAL A 394 -16.39 -10.41 -25.10
CA VAL A 394 -17.48 -9.45 -25.07
C VAL A 394 -17.20 -8.33 -26.05
N LEU A 395 -18.14 -8.07 -26.92
CA LEU A 395 -18.13 -6.93 -27.82
C LEU A 395 -19.03 -5.85 -27.26
N LYS A 396 -18.45 -4.72 -26.87
CA LYS A 396 -19.18 -3.53 -26.46
C LYS A 396 -19.21 -2.51 -27.58
N ARG A 397 -20.21 -1.67 -27.61
CA ARG A 397 -20.39 -0.66 -28.65
C ARG A 397 -20.84 0.68 -28.12
N ARG A 398 -20.55 1.72 -28.88
CA ARG A 398 -21.18 3.04 -28.81
C ARG A 398 -21.25 3.68 -30.19
N ASP A 399 -22.27 4.52 -30.40
CA ASP A 399 -22.48 5.17 -31.70
C ASP A 399 -21.88 6.58 -31.76
N PHE A 400 -21.60 7.19 -30.61
CA PHE A 400 -20.99 8.52 -30.53
C PHE A 400 -19.94 8.56 -29.40
N PRO A 401 -18.82 9.28 -29.55
CA PRO A 401 -17.89 9.57 -28.47
C PRO A 401 -18.62 10.17 -27.25
N GLY A 402 -18.25 9.71 -26.06
CA GLY A 402 -18.88 10.12 -24.80
C GLY A 402 -20.18 9.41 -24.43
N GLN A 403 -20.75 8.57 -25.29
CA GLN A 403 -21.80 7.66 -24.91
C GLN A 403 -21.27 6.53 -24.02
N SER A 404 -22.10 6.06 -23.09
CA SER A 404 -21.79 4.86 -22.32
C SER A 404 -21.68 3.64 -23.23
N LEU A 405 -20.68 2.82 -22.99
CA LEU A 405 -20.51 1.55 -23.68
C LEU A 405 -21.64 0.59 -23.30
N THR A 406 -22.20 -0.08 -24.29
CA THR A 406 -23.24 -1.12 -24.10
C THR A 406 -22.74 -2.45 -24.64
N THR A 407 -22.96 -3.53 -23.90
CA THR A 407 -22.66 -4.89 -24.37
C THR A 407 -23.63 -5.23 -25.52
N ASP A 408 -23.06 -5.60 -26.67
CA ASP A 408 -23.80 -5.93 -27.88
C ASP A 408 -23.82 -7.44 -28.15
N SER A 409 -22.69 -8.11 -27.95
CA SER A 409 -22.56 -9.54 -28.19
C SER A 409 -21.50 -10.16 -27.28
N THR A 410 -21.79 -11.35 -26.77
CA THR A 410 -20.86 -12.15 -25.97
C THR A 410 -20.72 -13.53 -26.59
N THR A 411 -19.53 -14.06 -26.63
CA THR A 411 -19.27 -15.44 -27.08
C THR A 411 -18.28 -16.10 -26.13
N GLN A 412 -18.58 -17.34 -25.77
CA GLN A 412 -17.67 -18.16 -24.97
C GLN A 412 -16.61 -18.80 -25.88
N VAL A 413 -15.39 -18.79 -25.42
CA VAL A 413 -14.23 -19.44 -26.06
C VAL A 413 -13.72 -20.55 -25.14
N THR A 414 -13.54 -21.72 -25.71
CA THR A 414 -13.02 -22.90 -25.06
C THR A 414 -11.74 -23.38 -25.74
N GLU A 415 -11.07 -24.40 -25.22
CA GLU A 415 -9.88 -25.01 -25.83
C GLU A 415 -10.07 -25.45 -27.28
N THR A 416 -11.31 -25.75 -27.67
CA THR A 416 -11.66 -26.25 -29.01
C THR A 416 -12.20 -25.18 -29.95
N SER A 417 -12.39 -23.95 -29.47
CA SER A 417 -12.94 -22.86 -30.27
C SER A 417 -11.95 -22.41 -31.34
N THR A 418 -12.41 -22.36 -32.59
CA THR A 418 -11.60 -21.93 -33.75
C THR A 418 -12.05 -20.59 -34.32
N ILE A 419 -13.33 -20.42 -34.53
CA ILE A 419 -13.95 -19.21 -35.07
C ILE A 419 -15.24 -18.96 -34.32
N ASN A 420 -15.36 -17.78 -33.74
CA ASN A 420 -16.55 -17.38 -33.03
C ASN A 420 -17.30 -16.29 -33.82
N SER A 421 -18.61 -16.47 -33.99
CA SER A 421 -19.45 -15.47 -34.62
C SER A 421 -19.88 -14.43 -33.60
N LEU A 422 -19.42 -13.22 -33.80
CA LEU A 422 -19.88 -12.03 -33.09
C LEU A 422 -20.46 -11.06 -34.11
N ARG A 423 -21.58 -10.48 -33.81
CA ARG A 423 -22.23 -9.52 -34.74
C ARG A 423 -22.50 -8.22 -34.01
N SER A 424 -21.79 -7.19 -34.41
CA SER A 424 -22.02 -5.84 -33.92
C SER A 424 -21.90 -4.84 -35.06
N ARG A 425 -22.74 -3.80 -35.00
CA ARG A 425 -22.68 -2.66 -35.91
C ARG A 425 -22.71 -1.38 -35.12
N ALA A 426 -21.61 -0.67 -35.05
CA ALA A 426 -21.47 0.59 -34.32
C ALA A 426 -20.40 1.47 -34.97
N ARG A 427 -20.30 2.73 -34.56
CA ARG A 427 -19.16 3.60 -34.96
C ARG A 427 -17.88 3.24 -34.20
N GLN A 428 -18.01 2.93 -32.92
CA GLN A 428 -16.90 2.53 -32.06
C GLN A 428 -17.24 1.19 -31.39
N VAL A 429 -16.29 0.29 -31.43
CA VAL A 429 -16.40 -1.06 -30.88
C VAL A 429 -15.24 -1.29 -29.92
N VAL A 430 -15.54 -1.89 -28.78
CA VAL A 430 -14.55 -2.28 -27.78
C VAL A 430 -14.57 -3.80 -27.65
N LEU A 431 -13.40 -4.39 -27.67
CA LEU A 431 -13.22 -5.82 -27.50
C LEU A 431 -12.73 -6.09 -26.08
N ARG A 432 -13.48 -6.87 -25.34
CA ARG A 432 -13.13 -7.29 -23.98
C ARG A 432 -13.00 -8.81 -23.93
N PHE A 433 -11.91 -9.26 -23.35
CA PHE A 433 -11.69 -10.65 -22.97
C PHE A 433 -11.85 -10.72 -21.46
N GLU A 434 -12.67 -11.64 -20.97
CA GLU A 434 -12.90 -11.77 -19.52
C GLU A 434 -13.04 -13.23 -19.11
N SER A 435 -12.67 -13.51 -17.86
CA SER A 435 -12.96 -14.79 -17.25
C SER A 435 -14.45 -15.08 -17.29
N ASP A 436 -14.81 -16.33 -17.44
CA ASP A 436 -16.19 -16.76 -17.29
C ASP A 436 -16.52 -16.88 -15.81
N ASP A 437 -17.22 -15.89 -15.26
CA ASP A 437 -17.58 -15.84 -13.84
C ASP A 437 -18.82 -16.70 -13.49
N ASP A 438 -19.36 -17.44 -14.45
CA ASP A 438 -20.50 -18.33 -14.20
C ASP A 438 -20.05 -19.59 -13.44
N ASN A 439 -19.90 -19.43 -12.14
CA ASN A 439 -19.46 -20.46 -11.20
C ASN A 439 -20.55 -21.48 -10.84
N ALA A 440 -21.72 -21.42 -11.49
CA ALA A 440 -22.84 -22.30 -11.19
C ALA A 440 -22.52 -23.80 -11.34
N SER A 441 -21.41 -24.13 -11.99
CA SER A 441 -20.99 -25.51 -12.28
C SER A 441 -19.71 -25.94 -11.57
N GLY A 442 -19.03 -25.09 -10.76
CA GLY A 442 -17.75 -25.40 -10.13
C GLY A 442 -16.61 -25.65 -11.14
N ASN A 443 -16.76 -25.27 -12.39
CA ASN A 443 -15.87 -25.60 -13.49
C ASN A 443 -14.76 -24.55 -13.74
N GLN A 444 -14.72 -23.47 -12.95
CA GLN A 444 -13.84 -22.34 -13.21
C GLN A 444 -12.54 -22.36 -12.39
N LEU A 445 -12.33 -23.38 -11.57
CA LEU A 445 -11.15 -23.52 -10.71
C LEU A 445 -9.97 -24.18 -11.45
N GLY A 446 -8.77 -23.77 -11.09
CA GLY A 446 -7.53 -24.45 -11.42
C GLY A 446 -7.02 -24.20 -12.85
N TYR A 447 -7.39 -23.09 -13.49
CA TYR A 447 -6.82 -22.71 -14.76
C TYR A 447 -6.60 -21.19 -14.91
N LYS A 448 -5.68 -20.87 -15.79
CA LYS A 448 -5.47 -19.49 -16.28
C LYS A 448 -5.49 -19.45 -17.79
N TRP A 449 -5.74 -18.29 -18.35
CA TRP A 449 -5.74 -18.07 -19.78
C TRP A 449 -4.73 -17.00 -20.20
N ARG A 450 -4.28 -17.10 -21.43
CA ARG A 450 -3.39 -16.14 -22.08
C ARG A 450 -3.97 -15.76 -23.43
N VAL A 451 -4.09 -14.46 -23.69
CA VAL A 451 -4.53 -13.93 -24.98
C VAL A 451 -3.31 -13.55 -25.81
N GLY A 452 -3.26 -14.02 -27.04
CA GLY A 452 -2.30 -13.64 -28.05
C GLY A 452 -2.88 -12.66 -29.08
N SER A 453 -2.52 -12.80 -30.34
CA SER A 453 -2.93 -11.89 -31.41
C SER A 453 -4.28 -12.29 -32.01
N THR A 454 -5.34 -11.88 -31.36
CA THR A 454 -6.72 -12.12 -31.82
C THR A 454 -7.03 -11.36 -33.12
N ARG A 455 -7.73 -11.99 -34.06
CA ARG A 455 -8.10 -11.41 -35.35
C ARG A 455 -9.59 -11.10 -35.40
N LEU A 456 -9.93 -9.87 -35.82
CA LEU A 456 -11.30 -9.42 -36.04
C LEU A 456 -11.58 -9.27 -37.53
N ASP A 457 -12.74 -9.75 -37.97
CA ASP A 457 -13.27 -9.48 -39.31
C ASP A 457 -14.15 -8.23 -39.22
N LEU A 458 -13.53 -7.10 -39.57
CA LEU A 458 -14.12 -5.76 -39.54
C LEU A 458 -14.45 -5.32 -40.97
N GLN A 459 -15.68 -4.90 -41.18
CA GLN A 459 -16.17 -4.38 -42.48
C GLN A 459 -16.78 -3.00 -42.30
N GLN A 460 -16.54 -2.11 -43.24
CA GLN A 460 -17.20 -0.82 -43.28
C GLN A 460 -18.69 -1.02 -43.67
N SER A 461 -19.60 -0.45 -42.91
CA SER A 461 -21.04 -0.62 -43.05
C SER A 461 -21.81 0.71 -43.23
N GLY A 462 -21.28 1.58 -44.11
CA GLY A 462 -21.95 2.85 -44.44
C GLY A 462 -21.82 3.94 -43.38
N ARG A 463 -22.44 5.10 -43.67
CA ARG A 463 -22.40 6.29 -42.79
C ARG A 463 -23.65 6.49 -41.93
N ARG A 464 -24.67 5.68 -42.10
CA ARG A 464 -25.97 5.72 -41.37
C ARG A 464 -26.38 4.33 -40.90
#